data_9cbb272ddee7cc2b1296b100a1bc57d8
#
_entry.id   9cbb272ddee7cc2b1296b100a1bc57d8
#
_cell.length_a   1.000
_cell.length_b   1.000
_cell.length_c   1.000
_cell.angle_alpha   90.00
_cell.angle_beta   90.00
_cell.angle_gamma   90.00
#
_symmetry.space_group_name_H-M   'P 1'
#
loop_
_entity.id
_entity.type
_entity.pdbx_description
1 polymer ?
#
loop_
_entity_poly.entity_id
_entity_poly.type
_entity_poly.pdbx_seq_one_letter_code
_entity_poly.pdbx_strand_id
1 'polypeptide(L)'
;MLRTVLVLLLLTAVAYPVSRVISHDQRSVTSPSPTTDSPVQPICLTGTLRIKAAPSPRHLEVTSEGKVVLETRGTNGSDIAKELSLPSGSDLLIRVEWADDHPHALRAEFLPTGTNTPVSHDYWSARTLEDVLSLP
;
A
#
# COMPACT_ATOMS: atom_id res chain seq x y z
N MET A 1 -3.68 30.69 -37.47
CA MET A 1 -4.90 29.88 -37.61
C MET A 1 -4.63 28.41 -37.96
N LEU A 2 -3.68 28.06 -38.84
CA LEU A 2 -3.40 26.66 -39.20
C LEU A 2 -2.98 25.77 -37.99
N ARG A 3 -2.19 26.31 -37.06
CA ARG A 3 -1.72 25.55 -35.87
C ARG A 3 -2.82 25.21 -34.88
N THR A 4 -3.79 26.09 -34.72
CA THR A 4 -4.96 25.84 -33.81
C THR A 4 -5.89 24.74 -34.36
N VAL A 5 -6.07 24.69 -35.67
CA VAL A 5 -6.88 23.64 -36.31
C VAL A 5 -6.21 22.27 -36.21
N LEU A 6 -4.88 22.23 -36.32
CA LEU A 6 -4.11 20.96 -36.21
C LEU A 6 -4.16 20.38 -34.82
N VAL A 7 -4.09 21.21 -33.78
CA VAL A 7 -4.19 20.78 -32.37
C VAL A 7 -5.60 20.26 -32.06
N LEU A 8 -6.65 20.91 -32.61
CA LEU A 8 -8.03 20.47 -32.40
C LEU A 8 -8.30 19.10 -33.08
N LEU A 9 -7.72 18.89 -34.26
CA LEU A 9 -7.82 17.62 -35.01
C LEU A 9 -7.10 16.48 -34.29
N LEU A 10 -5.96 16.74 -33.66
CA LEU A 10 -5.22 15.76 -32.86
C LEU A 10 -5.98 15.37 -31.60
N LEU A 11 -6.62 16.33 -30.90
CA LEU A 11 -7.44 16.09 -29.72
C LEU A 11 -8.67 15.23 -30.04
N THR A 12 -9.32 15.45 -31.16
CA THR A 12 -10.48 14.64 -31.57
C THR A 12 -10.08 13.21 -31.98
N ALA A 13 -8.88 13.03 -32.57
CA ALA A 13 -8.38 11.70 -32.93
C ALA A 13 -8.03 10.82 -31.72
N VAL A 14 -7.62 11.43 -30.59
CA VAL A 14 -7.30 10.71 -29.34
C VAL A 14 -8.58 10.43 -28.53
N ALA A 15 -9.57 11.30 -28.54
CA ALA A 15 -10.83 11.14 -27.80
C ALA A 15 -11.73 10.04 -28.39
N TYR A 16 -11.65 9.77 -29.69
CA TYR A 16 -12.53 8.82 -30.38
C TYR A 16 -12.32 7.34 -29.97
N PRO A 17 -11.09 6.82 -29.79
CA PRO A 17 -10.90 5.44 -29.34
C PRO A 17 -11.27 5.22 -27.88
N VAL A 18 -11.15 6.26 -27.01
CA VAL A 18 -11.47 6.13 -25.58
C VAL A 18 -12.98 5.99 -25.36
N SER A 19 -13.81 6.71 -26.13
CA SER A 19 -15.28 6.59 -26.03
C SER A 19 -15.82 5.24 -26.50
N ARG A 20 -15.11 4.53 -27.39
CA ARG A 20 -15.53 3.18 -27.85
C ARG A 20 -15.23 2.09 -26.84
N VAL A 21 -14.20 2.24 -26.03
CA VAL A 21 -13.85 1.25 -24.99
C VAL A 21 -14.88 1.26 -23.86
N ILE A 22 -15.45 2.42 -23.55
CA ILE A 22 -16.46 2.57 -22.48
C ILE A 22 -17.84 2.04 -22.92
N SER A 23 -18.14 1.99 -24.22
CA SER A 23 -19.46 1.62 -24.73
C SER A 23 -19.64 0.12 -25.03
N HIS A 24 -18.61 -0.72 -24.87
CA HIS A 24 -18.68 -2.15 -25.22
C HIS A 24 -19.09 -3.08 -24.08
N ASP A 25 -19.31 -2.55 -22.86
CA ASP A 25 -19.62 -3.38 -21.69
C ASP A 25 -21.13 -3.41 -21.33
N GLN A 26 -22.00 -3.07 -22.31
CA GLN A 26 -23.44 -3.27 -22.14
C GLN A 26 -23.96 -4.31 -23.15
N ARG A 27 -23.60 -5.58 -22.93
CA ARG A 27 -24.34 -6.69 -23.59
C ARG A 27 -24.64 -7.82 -22.61
N SER A 28 -25.95 -8.06 -22.52
CA SER A 28 -26.60 -9.28 -22.05
C SER A 28 -26.84 -9.35 -20.54
N VAL A 29 -27.87 -8.65 -20.09
CA VAL A 29 -28.61 -9.06 -18.92
C VAL A 29 -29.44 -10.30 -19.30
N THR A 30 -28.84 -11.48 -19.18
CA THR A 30 -29.60 -12.70 -18.94
C THR A 30 -29.81 -12.75 -17.44
N SER A 31 -31.07 -12.68 -16.99
CA SER A 31 -31.43 -12.85 -15.58
C SER A 31 -30.79 -14.12 -15.03
N PRO A 32 -29.85 -14.02 -14.09
CA PRO A 32 -29.52 -15.15 -13.25
C PRO A 32 -30.50 -15.14 -12.06
N SER A 33 -30.99 -16.33 -11.76
CA SER A 33 -31.65 -16.67 -10.49
C SER A 33 -30.96 -16.01 -9.29
N PRO A 34 -31.66 -15.71 -8.20
CA PRO A 34 -31.05 -15.15 -7.01
C PRO A 34 -30.09 -16.18 -6.42
N THR A 35 -28.84 -16.14 -6.86
CA THR A 35 -27.74 -16.74 -6.12
C THR A 35 -27.62 -15.90 -4.85
N THR A 36 -27.87 -16.51 -3.72
CA THR A 36 -27.63 -15.94 -2.41
C THR A 36 -26.15 -15.56 -2.37
N ASP A 37 -25.84 -14.31 -2.68
CA ASP A 37 -24.53 -13.72 -2.42
C ASP A 37 -24.37 -13.68 -0.89
N SER A 38 -23.84 -14.78 -0.36
CA SER A 38 -23.23 -14.73 0.97
C SER A 38 -22.10 -13.69 0.87
N PRO A 39 -22.12 -12.65 1.70
CA PRO A 39 -21.05 -11.65 1.68
C PRO A 39 -19.73 -12.42 1.91
N VAL A 40 -18.88 -12.41 0.90
CA VAL A 40 -17.50 -12.92 1.02
C VAL A 40 -16.87 -12.10 2.13
N GLN A 41 -16.78 -12.68 3.32
CA GLN A 41 -16.09 -12.03 4.43
C GLN A 41 -14.63 -11.89 4.02
N PRO A 42 -14.06 -10.68 4.08
CA PRO A 42 -12.66 -10.50 3.79
C PRO A 42 -11.86 -11.39 4.74
N ILE A 43 -10.98 -12.20 4.17
CA ILE A 43 -10.07 -13.02 4.98
C ILE A 43 -9.12 -12.03 5.67
N CYS A 44 -9.20 -11.98 7.01
CA CYS A 44 -8.32 -11.12 7.80
C CYS A 44 -7.06 -11.89 8.18
N LEU A 45 -5.92 -11.28 7.89
CA LEU A 45 -4.60 -11.72 8.31
C LEU A 45 -4.27 -11.05 9.65
N THR A 46 -4.19 -11.84 10.72
CA THR A 46 -3.74 -11.36 12.04
C THR A 46 -2.28 -11.70 12.24
N GLY A 47 -1.53 -10.81 12.87
CA GLY A 47 -0.11 -11.07 13.12
C GLY A 47 0.54 -9.94 13.89
N THR A 48 1.84 -10.10 14.16
CA THR A 48 2.66 -9.10 14.86
C THR A 48 3.58 -8.42 13.87
N LEU A 49 3.40 -7.10 13.70
CA LEU A 49 4.37 -6.24 13.03
C LEU A 49 5.47 -5.87 14.02
N ARG A 50 6.71 -6.12 13.65
CA ARG A 50 7.90 -5.70 14.39
C ARG A 50 8.78 -4.83 13.52
N ILE A 51 9.17 -3.67 14.05
CA ILE A 51 10.08 -2.75 13.36
C ILE A 51 11.28 -2.51 14.25
N LYS A 52 12.46 -2.77 13.68
CA LYS A 52 13.75 -2.48 14.29
C LYS A 52 14.46 -1.43 13.47
N ALA A 53 14.88 -0.35 14.10
CA ALA A 53 15.61 0.73 13.45
C ALA A 53 16.92 1.02 14.20
N ALA A 54 17.97 1.31 13.47
CA ALA A 54 19.27 1.68 14.01
C ALA A 54 19.86 2.85 13.22
N PRO A 55 19.97 4.03 13.82
CA PRO A 55 19.46 4.46 15.13
C PRO A 55 17.94 4.64 15.16
N SER A 56 17.41 4.98 16.35
CA SER A 56 15.97 5.28 16.51
C SER A 56 15.55 6.44 15.61
N PRO A 57 14.45 6.29 14.87
CA PRO A 57 13.94 7.36 14.03
C PRO A 57 13.31 8.48 14.86
N ARG A 58 13.33 9.70 14.30
CA ARG A 58 12.59 10.83 14.83
C ARG A 58 11.09 10.67 14.71
N HIS A 59 10.65 10.11 13.57
CA HIS A 59 9.26 9.80 13.27
C HIS A 59 9.20 8.51 12.47
N LEU A 60 8.27 7.64 12.85
CA LEU A 60 7.93 6.42 12.14
C LEU A 60 6.40 6.35 12.04
N GLU A 61 5.91 6.15 10.83
CA GLU A 61 4.51 5.93 10.51
C GLU A 61 4.36 4.70 9.62
N VAL A 62 3.41 3.83 9.96
CA VAL A 62 3.01 2.73 9.10
C VAL A 62 1.53 2.86 8.81
N THR A 63 1.18 2.82 7.54
CA THR A 63 -0.20 2.88 7.07
C THR A 63 -0.57 1.63 6.29
N SER A 64 -1.84 1.22 6.40
CA SER A 64 -2.44 0.20 5.56
C SER A 64 -3.75 0.74 5.02
N GLU A 65 -3.98 0.63 3.70
CA GLU A 65 -5.18 1.16 3.03
C GLU A 65 -5.47 2.63 3.40
N GLY A 66 -4.43 3.44 3.57
CA GLY A 66 -4.53 4.85 3.93
C GLY A 66 -4.87 5.12 5.40
N LYS A 67 -4.95 4.10 6.25
CA LYS A 67 -5.15 4.23 7.70
C LYS A 67 -3.83 4.04 8.43
N VAL A 68 -3.53 4.91 9.39
CA VAL A 68 -2.37 4.77 10.26
C VAL A 68 -2.58 3.59 11.20
N VAL A 69 -1.74 2.55 11.07
CA VAL A 69 -1.77 1.35 11.92
C VAL A 69 -0.71 1.40 13.02
N LEU A 70 0.37 2.15 12.82
CA LEU A 70 1.42 2.39 13.81
C LEU A 70 1.99 3.78 13.60
N GLU A 71 2.13 4.56 14.66
CA GLU A 71 2.86 5.83 14.66
C GLU A 71 3.69 5.93 15.94
N THR A 72 4.91 6.42 15.80
CA THR A 72 5.77 6.74 16.95
C THR A 72 6.61 7.96 16.65
N ARG A 73 6.89 8.73 17.70
CA ARG A 73 7.71 9.94 17.65
C ARG A 73 8.74 9.91 18.77
N GLY A 74 9.97 10.32 18.46
CA GLY A 74 11.05 10.42 19.42
C GLY A 74 11.83 9.11 19.62
N THR A 75 12.63 9.06 20.68
CA THR A 75 13.70 8.06 20.92
C THR A 75 13.23 6.64 21.25
N ASN A 76 11.93 6.38 21.36
CA ASN A 76 11.40 5.09 21.80
C ASN A 76 11.18 4.08 20.65
N GLY A 77 11.66 4.39 19.46
CA GLY A 77 11.31 3.68 18.24
C GLY A 77 12.34 2.68 17.70
N SER A 78 13.35 2.26 18.48
CA SER A 78 14.40 1.35 17.97
C SER A 78 13.94 -0.10 17.81
N ASP A 79 12.99 -0.57 18.63
CA ASP A 79 12.39 -1.90 18.52
C ASP A 79 10.92 -1.80 18.96
N ILE A 80 10.02 -1.87 17.99
CA ILE A 80 8.59 -1.71 18.21
C ILE A 80 7.90 -2.97 17.72
N ALA A 81 6.96 -3.50 18.54
CA ALA A 81 6.11 -4.60 18.17
C ALA A 81 4.64 -4.22 18.39
N LYS A 82 3.78 -4.53 17.42
CA LYS A 82 2.34 -4.27 17.48
C LYS A 82 1.55 -5.39 16.81
N GLU A 83 0.51 -5.87 17.47
CA GLU A 83 -0.46 -6.78 16.86
C GLU A 83 -1.36 -6.01 15.90
N LEU A 84 -1.55 -6.57 14.70
CA LEU A 84 -2.39 -6.02 13.65
C LEU A 84 -3.35 -7.09 13.13
N SER A 85 -4.52 -6.64 12.70
CA SER A 85 -5.47 -7.44 11.93
C SER A 85 -5.81 -6.67 10.65
N LEU A 86 -5.41 -7.23 9.52
CA LEU A 86 -5.44 -6.58 8.22
C LEU A 86 -6.12 -7.49 7.19
N PRO A 87 -6.72 -6.97 6.13
CA PRO A 87 -7.15 -7.80 5.01
C PRO A 87 -5.97 -8.58 4.43
N SER A 88 -6.18 -9.82 4.00
CA SER A 88 -5.17 -10.62 3.29
C SER A 88 -4.74 -9.91 2.00
N GLY A 89 -3.44 -9.92 1.70
CA GLY A 89 -2.88 -9.21 0.55
C GLY A 89 -2.74 -7.71 0.76
N SER A 90 -2.86 -7.21 2.01
CA SER A 90 -2.64 -5.78 2.31
C SER A 90 -1.19 -5.41 2.19
N ASP A 91 -0.96 -4.17 1.75
CA ASP A 91 0.34 -3.52 1.77
C ASP A 91 0.48 -2.62 2.99
N LEU A 92 1.66 -2.66 3.61
CA LEU A 92 2.05 -1.75 4.68
C LEU A 92 3.02 -0.72 4.11
N LEU A 93 2.57 0.53 3.98
CA LEU A 93 3.42 1.65 3.63
C LEU A 93 4.15 2.14 4.88
N ILE A 94 5.47 2.08 4.85
CA ILE A 94 6.36 2.46 5.95
C ILE A 94 7.01 3.79 5.60
N ARG A 95 6.78 4.80 6.44
CA ARG A 95 7.43 6.12 6.35
C ARG A 95 8.26 6.36 7.58
N VAL A 96 9.52 6.74 7.37
CA VAL A 96 10.48 6.98 8.44
C VAL A 96 11.24 8.26 8.19
N GLU A 97 11.46 9.02 9.26
CA GLU A 97 12.31 10.21 9.25
C GLU A 97 13.33 10.11 10.37
N TRP A 98 14.63 10.27 10.04
CA TRP A 98 15.72 10.37 10.98
C TRP A 98 16.17 11.81 11.20
N ALA A 99 16.93 12.04 12.26
CA ALA A 99 17.37 13.37 12.65
C ALA A 99 18.54 13.91 11.81
N ASP A 100 19.28 13.02 11.18
CA ASP A 100 20.50 13.34 10.43
C ASP A 100 20.51 12.67 9.03
N ASP A 101 21.54 12.94 8.24
CA ASP A 101 21.68 12.48 6.85
C ASP A 101 22.66 11.29 6.72
N HIS A 102 23.00 10.60 7.82
CA HIS A 102 23.83 9.40 7.76
C HIS A 102 23.01 8.20 7.25
N PRO A 103 23.68 7.15 6.74
CA PRO A 103 22.99 5.91 6.40
C PRO A 103 22.38 5.24 7.65
N HIS A 104 21.10 4.93 7.58
CA HIS A 104 20.32 4.26 8.62
C HIS A 104 19.77 2.95 8.11
N ALA A 105 19.60 1.99 9.02
CA ALA A 105 19.00 0.70 8.74
C ALA A 105 17.64 0.59 9.43
N LEU A 106 16.68 0.00 8.72
CA LEU A 106 15.39 -0.38 9.27
C LEU A 106 15.05 -1.78 8.80
N ARG A 107 14.60 -2.62 9.71
CA ARG A 107 14.05 -3.93 9.42
C ARG A 107 12.59 -3.97 9.83
N ALA A 108 11.71 -4.27 8.89
CA ALA A 108 10.31 -4.54 9.13
C ALA A 108 10.04 -6.04 8.99
N GLU A 109 9.35 -6.61 9.97
CA GLU A 109 8.97 -8.02 10.01
C GLU A 109 7.49 -8.12 10.36
N PHE A 110 6.72 -8.87 9.58
CA PHE A 110 5.37 -9.24 9.94
C PHE A 110 5.29 -10.75 10.13
N LEU A 111 4.92 -11.17 11.32
CA LEU A 111 4.74 -12.58 11.68
C LEU A 111 3.23 -12.89 11.75
N PRO A 112 2.65 -13.58 10.74
CA PRO A 112 1.26 -13.98 10.78
C PRO A 112 1.00 -14.95 11.92
N THR A 113 -0.14 -14.83 12.57
CA THR A 113 -0.57 -15.75 13.64
C THR A 113 -0.69 -17.18 13.09
N GLY A 114 -0.12 -18.14 13.81
CA GLY A 114 -0.14 -19.56 13.42
C GLY A 114 0.96 -19.95 12.43
N THR A 115 1.87 -19.05 12.09
CA THR A 115 3.06 -19.35 11.29
C THR A 115 4.34 -19.07 12.07
N ASN A 116 5.45 -19.71 11.65
CA ASN A 116 6.77 -19.44 12.21
C ASN A 116 7.67 -18.70 11.20
N THR A 117 7.12 -18.35 10.04
CA THR A 117 7.88 -17.69 8.97
C THR A 117 7.43 -16.24 8.84
N PRO A 118 8.26 -15.27 9.24
CA PRO A 118 7.94 -13.87 9.07
C PRO A 118 8.11 -13.44 7.60
N VAL A 119 7.28 -12.50 7.16
CA VAL A 119 7.57 -11.68 5.99
C VAL A 119 8.45 -10.55 6.48
N SER A 120 9.65 -10.40 5.92
CA SER A 120 10.60 -9.38 6.39
C SER A 120 11.29 -8.69 5.23
N HIS A 121 11.62 -7.41 5.46
CA HIS A 121 12.39 -6.61 4.54
C HIS A 121 13.37 -5.71 5.29
N ASP A 122 14.60 -5.57 4.75
CA ASP A 122 15.64 -4.70 5.28
C ASP A 122 15.75 -3.47 4.36
N TYR A 123 15.67 -2.30 4.94
CA TYR A 123 15.72 -1.02 4.25
C TYR A 123 16.95 -0.22 4.67
N TRP A 124 17.48 0.56 3.74
CA TRP A 124 18.60 1.45 3.97
C TRP A 124 18.27 2.82 3.38
N SER A 125 18.41 3.86 4.18
CA SER A 125 18.18 5.23 3.74
C SER A 125 19.03 6.20 4.56
N ALA A 126 19.19 7.42 4.06
CA ALA A 126 19.84 8.48 4.80
C ALA A 126 18.83 9.18 5.73
N ARG A 127 18.06 10.13 5.25
CA ARG A 127 17.23 11.00 6.08
C ARG A 127 15.78 10.54 6.19
N THR A 128 15.23 10.10 5.06
CA THR A 128 13.83 9.68 4.96
C THR A 128 13.74 8.38 4.18
N LEU A 129 12.78 7.54 4.58
CA LEU A 129 12.39 6.32 3.90
C LEU A 129 10.89 6.34 3.65
N GLU A 130 10.48 5.97 2.46
CA GLU A 130 9.11 5.62 2.13
C GLU A 130 9.15 4.36 1.26
N ASP A 131 8.66 3.26 1.80
CA ASP A 131 8.69 1.97 1.12
C ASP A 131 7.54 1.07 1.57
N VAL A 132 7.33 -0.04 0.88
CA VAL A 132 6.18 -0.93 1.07
C VAL A 132 6.63 -2.32 1.50
N LEU A 133 5.97 -2.86 2.54
CA LEU A 133 6.03 -4.27 2.91
C LEU A 133 4.74 -4.94 2.46
N SER A 134 4.78 -5.76 1.41
CA SER A 134 3.63 -6.51 0.91
C SER A 134 3.40 -7.76 1.75
N LEU A 135 2.18 -7.93 2.23
CA LEU A 135 1.75 -9.09 3.00
C LEU A 135 1.11 -10.16 2.10
N PRO A 136 1.17 -11.44 2.45
CA PRO A 136 0.61 -12.53 1.66
C PRO A 136 -0.92 -12.56 1.64
#